data_774e63870d77d087b4c8ff7ff574cc55
#
_entry.id   774e63870d77d087b4c8ff7ff574cc55
#
_cell.length_a   1.000
_cell.length_b   1.000
_cell.length_c   1.000
_cell.angle_alpha   90.00
_cell.angle_beta   90.00
_cell.angle_gamma   90.00
#
_symmetry.space_group_name_H-M   'P 1'
#
loop_
_entity.id
_entity.type
_entity.pdbx_description
1 polymer ?
#
loop_
_entity_poly.entity_id
_entity_poly.type
_entity_poly.pdbx_seq_one_letter_code
_entity_poly.pdbx_strand_id
1 'polypeptide(L)'
;MTDEPKLLAEPREGVPNVIDTLPAFRDYCSELASSHGSLAADAERASGFRYGHEDWLVQFKRDGAGIGLLDPQALAAAGADWNDFNRAVGDAVWILHDSLQDLPGFAELGMEPQRLFDTEIAARLLGLKRFGLAAVTEHFLGLTLAKEHSAADWSYRPLPRDWRNY
;
A
#
# COMPACT_ATOMS: atom_id res chain seq x y z
N MET A 1 -33.01 6.92 -6.58
CA MET A 1 -32.24 7.71 -5.59
C MET A 1 -30.80 7.24 -5.67
N THR A 2 -29.91 8.07 -6.20
CA THR A 2 -28.47 7.81 -6.17
C THR A 2 -28.04 8.11 -4.73
N ASP A 3 -27.77 7.08 -3.93
CA ASP A 3 -27.16 7.28 -2.62
C ASP A 3 -25.84 8.04 -2.81
N GLU A 4 -25.69 9.15 -2.09
CA GLU A 4 -24.43 9.90 -2.11
C GLU A 4 -23.29 8.99 -1.61
N PRO A 5 -22.10 9.02 -2.24
CA PRO A 5 -20.99 8.22 -1.81
C PRO A 5 -20.64 8.48 -0.34
N LYS A 6 -20.43 7.41 0.43
CA LYS A 6 -20.07 7.50 1.84
C LYS A 6 -18.57 7.75 2.00
N LEU A 7 -18.21 8.75 2.80
CA LEU A 7 -16.80 9.02 3.11
C LEU A 7 -16.17 7.82 3.84
N LEU A 8 -15.06 7.33 3.30
CA LEU A 8 -14.15 6.39 3.96
C LEU A 8 -12.99 7.19 4.56
N ALA A 9 -13.05 7.46 5.85
CA ALA A 9 -12.05 8.25 6.57
C ALA A 9 -10.92 7.37 7.16
N GLU A 10 -11.22 6.10 7.43
CA GLU A 10 -10.25 5.13 7.97
C GLU A 10 -10.64 3.70 7.61
N PRO A 11 -9.69 2.75 7.63
CA PRO A 11 -9.98 1.33 7.43
C PRO A 11 -10.93 0.79 8.52
N ARG A 12 -11.79 -0.17 8.15
CA ARG A 12 -12.73 -0.81 9.10
C ARG A 12 -12.03 -1.50 10.28
N GLU A 13 -10.83 -2.01 10.06
CA GLU A 13 -10.00 -2.70 11.06
C GLU A 13 -9.21 -1.73 11.94
N GLY A 14 -9.34 -0.42 11.70
CA GLY A 14 -8.52 0.61 12.31
C GLY A 14 -7.17 0.76 11.63
N VAL A 15 -6.41 1.74 12.08
CA VAL A 15 -5.08 2.06 11.54
C VAL A 15 -4.01 1.44 12.42
N PRO A 16 -3.17 0.52 11.91
CA PRO A 16 -2.13 -0.12 12.69
C PRO A 16 -0.97 0.83 12.99
N ASN A 17 -0.10 0.43 13.89
CA ASN A 17 1.18 1.09 14.07
C ASN A 17 2.10 0.81 12.88
N VAL A 18 3.05 1.73 12.65
CA VAL A 18 4.09 1.51 11.64
C VAL A 18 5.02 0.39 12.09
N ILE A 19 5.34 -0.50 11.16
CA ILE A 19 6.30 -1.59 11.33
C ILE A 19 7.68 -1.03 10.97
N ASP A 20 8.48 -0.72 11.99
CA ASP A 20 9.79 -0.09 11.89
C ASP A 20 10.89 -0.88 12.64
N THR A 21 10.54 -2.03 13.20
CA THR A 21 11.45 -2.92 13.92
C THR A 21 11.51 -4.31 13.30
N LEU A 22 12.66 -4.98 13.45
CA LEU A 22 12.85 -6.33 12.91
C LEU A 22 11.89 -7.37 13.52
N PRO A 23 11.60 -7.39 14.84
CA PRO A 23 10.60 -8.30 15.40
C PRO A 23 9.21 -8.10 14.80
N ALA A 24 8.73 -6.86 14.72
CA ALA A 24 7.43 -6.55 14.13
C ALA A 24 7.35 -6.93 12.64
N PHE A 25 8.44 -6.73 11.88
CA PHE A 25 8.54 -7.16 10.49
C PHE A 25 8.43 -8.69 10.36
N ARG A 26 9.14 -9.44 11.20
CA ARG A 26 9.08 -10.91 11.21
C ARG A 26 7.70 -11.44 11.59
N ASP A 27 7.06 -10.81 12.56
CA ASP A 27 5.68 -11.16 12.96
C ASP A 27 4.71 -10.94 11.79
N TYR A 28 4.81 -9.81 11.11
CA TYR A 28 3.96 -9.54 9.95
C TYR A 28 4.24 -10.50 8.78
N CYS A 29 5.50 -10.84 8.51
CA CYS A 29 5.83 -11.88 7.52
C CYS A 29 5.22 -13.25 7.89
N SER A 30 5.21 -13.61 9.16
CA SER A 30 4.57 -14.85 9.62
C SER A 30 3.06 -14.84 9.41
N GLU A 31 2.41 -13.72 9.66
CA GLU A 31 0.98 -13.53 9.38
C GLU A 31 0.68 -13.60 7.88
N LEU A 32 1.50 -12.96 7.04
CA LEU A 32 1.39 -13.05 5.58
C LEU A 32 1.54 -14.49 5.07
N ALA A 33 2.50 -15.24 5.61
CA ALA A 33 2.76 -16.62 5.21
C ALA A 33 1.61 -17.58 5.54
N SER A 34 0.87 -17.31 6.62
CA SER A 34 -0.32 -18.08 7.01
C SER A 34 -1.62 -17.57 6.40
N SER A 35 -1.56 -16.49 5.63
CA SER A 35 -2.72 -15.86 4.99
C SER A 35 -2.94 -16.37 3.57
N HIS A 36 -4.11 -16.08 3.03
CA HIS A 36 -4.51 -16.50 1.69
C HIS A 36 -5.09 -15.33 0.89
N GLY A 37 -5.20 -15.52 -0.43
CA GLY A 37 -5.79 -14.53 -1.33
C GLY A 37 -4.76 -13.51 -1.83
N SER A 38 -5.28 -12.47 -2.45
CA SER A 38 -4.47 -11.41 -3.05
C SER A 38 -3.89 -10.47 -2.01
N LEU A 39 -2.79 -9.81 -2.37
CA LEU A 39 -2.13 -8.77 -1.58
C LEU A 39 -2.42 -7.40 -2.21
N ALA A 40 -3.20 -6.55 -1.56
CA ALA A 40 -3.28 -5.15 -1.94
C ALA A 40 -1.99 -4.44 -1.51
N ALA A 41 -1.44 -3.59 -2.38
CA ALA A 41 -0.19 -2.89 -2.14
C ALA A 41 -0.25 -1.44 -2.64
N ASP A 42 0.45 -0.57 -1.95
CA ASP A 42 0.63 0.84 -2.29
C ASP A 42 1.93 1.36 -1.70
N ALA A 43 2.46 2.47 -2.22
CA ALA A 43 3.70 3.06 -1.74
C ALA A 43 3.64 4.59 -1.72
N GLU A 44 4.22 5.18 -0.68
CA GLU A 44 4.31 6.62 -0.53
C GLU A 44 5.75 7.11 -0.64
N ARG A 45 5.92 8.15 -1.43
CA ARG A 45 7.21 8.76 -1.74
C ARG A 45 7.29 10.19 -1.23
N ALA A 46 8.49 10.67 -0.96
CA ALA A 46 8.75 12.08 -0.66
C ALA A 46 8.94 12.90 -1.95
N SER A 47 8.08 12.68 -2.96
CA SER A 47 8.15 13.32 -4.28
C SER A 47 8.11 14.83 -4.16
N GLY A 48 9.12 15.52 -4.75
CA GLY A 48 9.25 16.98 -4.66
C GLY A 48 10.06 17.49 -3.45
N PHE A 49 10.31 16.65 -2.44
CA PHE A 49 11.10 17.01 -1.27
C PHE A 49 12.50 16.37 -1.28
N ARG A 50 12.67 15.25 -1.99
CA ARG A 50 13.93 14.53 -2.11
C ARG A 50 14.17 14.08 -3.56
N TYR A 51 15.43 13.97 -3.92
CA TYR A 51 15.84 13.38 -5.20
C TYR A 51 15.81 11.86 -5.06
N GLY A 52 15.15 11.17 -6.02
CA GLY A 52 15.06 9.72 -6.07
C GLY A 52 13.62 9.20 -6.12
N HIS A 53 13.47 7.88 -6.28
CA HIS A 53 12.21 7.16 -6.30
C HIS A 53 12.00 6.32 -5.04
N GLU A 54 12.73 6.65 -3.97
CA GLU A 54 12.69 5.90 -2.72
C GLU A 54 11.29 5.92 -2.11
N ASP A 55 10.79 4.73 -1.77
CA ASP A 55 9.59 4.58 -0.98
C ASP A 55 9.89 4.85 0.50
N TRP A 56 9.06 5.67 1.13
CA TRP A 56 9.18 6.04 2.54
C TRP A 56 8.14 5.38 3.43
N LEU A 57 7.08 4.90 2.83
CA LEU A 57 6.10 4.02 3.44
C LEU A 57 5.62 3.05 2.38
N VAL A 58 5.57 1.77 2.69
CA VAL A 58 4.90 0.77 1.86
C VAL A 58 3.75 0.17 2.65
N GLN A 59 2.63 -0.01 1.97
CA GLN A 59 1.36 -0.38 2.58
C GLN A 59 0.87 -1.67 1.95
N PHE A 60 0.48 -2.61 2.79
CA PHE A 60 -0.04 -3.89 2.34
C PHE A 60 -1.29 -4.27 3.10
N LYS A 61 -2.18 -4.98 2.44
CA LYS A 61 -3.33 -5.64 3.07
C LYS A 61 -3.55 -7.01 2.46
N ARG A 62 -3.70 -8.02 3.33
CA ARG A 62 -4.07 -9.37 2.94
C ARG A 62 -5.04 -9.93 3.96
N ASP A 63 -6.06 -10.66 3.50
CA ASP A 63 -7.01 -11.31 4.41
C ASP A 63 -6.27 -12.31 5.31
N GLY A 64 -6.50 -12.18 6.62
CA GLY A 64 -5.82 -12.98 7.64
C GLY A 64 -4.56 -12.34 8.22
N ALA A 65 -3.83 -11.52 7.45
CA ALA A 65 -2.68 -10.75 7.97
C ALA A 65 -3.04 -9.31 8.34
N GLY A 66 -4.16 -8.79 7.83
CA GLY A 66 -4.56 -7.41 8.05
C GLY A 66 -3.70 -6.40 7.30
N ILE A 67 -3.68 -5.17 7.80
CA ILE A 67 -2.94 -4.05 7.22
C ILE A 67 -1.56 -3.97 7.83
N GLY A 68 -0.53 -3.87 6.97
CA GLY A 68 0.85 -3.55 7.35
C GLY A 68 1.27 -2.20 6.78
N LEU A 69 1.73 -1.30 7.64
CA LEU A 69 2.37 -0.03 7.27
C LEU A 69 3.86 -0.18 7.58
N LEU A 70 4.71 -0.36 6.57
CA LEU A 70 6.11 -0.65 6.77
C LEU A 70 6.98 0.57 6.43
N ASP A 71 7.94 0.87 7.30
CA ASP A 71 8.97 1.89 7.08
C ASP A 71 10.22 1.25 6.47
N PRO A 72 10.43 1.34 5.14
CA PRO A 72 11.54 0.67 4.49
C PRO A 72 12.90 1.13 4.97
N GLN A 73 13.04 2.41 5.32
CA GLN A 73 14.31 3.00 5.75
C GLN A 73 14.69 2.49 7.15
N ALA A 74 13.74 2.50 8.07
CA ALA A 74 13.96 1.96 9.43
C ALA A 74 14.24 0.46 9.38
N LEU A 75 13.50 -0.29 8.56
CA LEU A 75 13.68 -1.73 8.41
C LEU A 75 15.04 -2.08 7.78
N ALA A 76 15.50 -1.32 6.79
CA ALA A 76 16.84 -1.50 6.21
C ALA A 76 17.92 -1.28 7.27
N ALA A 77 17.80 -0.21 8.08
CA ALA A 77 18.72 0.06 9.17
C ALA A 77 18.69 -1.03 10.26
N ALA A 78 17.55 -1.67 10.47
CA ALA A 78 17.39 -2.79 11.41
C ALA A 78 17.87 -4.14 10.83
N GLY A 79 18.28 -4.19 9.56
CA GLY A 79 18.76 -5.41 8.91
C GLY A 79 17.66 -6.36 8.42
N ALA A 80 16.48 -5.83 8.13
CA ALA A 80 15.42 -6.63 7.52
C ALA A 80 15.81 -7.11 6.11
N ASP A 81 15.47 -8.35 5.79
CA ASP A 81 15.67 -8.93 4.48
C ASP A 81 14.31 -9.04 3.76
N TRP A 82 14.15 -8.31 2.67
CA TRP A 82 12.92 -8.33 1.87
C TRP A 82 12.66 -9.69 1.19
N ASN A 83 13.65 -10.57 1.11
CA ASN A 83 13.43 -11.96 0.70
C ASN A 83 12.53 -12.72 1.69
N ASP A 84 12.55 -12.38 2.98
CA ASP A 84 11.62 -12.94 3.96
C ASP A 84 10.18 -12.54 3.62
N PHE A 85 9.97 -11.28 3.24
CA PHE A 85 8.68 -10.79 2.77
C PHE A 85 8.26 -11.48 1.47
N ASN A 86 9.13 -11.57 0.47
CA ASN A 86 8.85 -12.23 -0.80
C ASN A 86 8.44 -13.70 -0.61
N ARG A 87 9.13 -14.43 0.27
CA ARG A 87 8.77 -15.81 0.61
C ARG A 87 7.43 -15.90 1.31
N ALA A 88 7.13 -14.98 2.22
CA ALA A 88 5.87 -14.94 2.96
C ALA A 88 4.67 -14.67 2.04
N VAL A 89 4.81 -13.77 1.08
CA VAL A 89 3.79 -13.43 0.10
C VAL A 89 3.61 -14.53 -0.95
N GLY A 90 4.72 -15.17 -1.35
CA GLY A 90 4.74 -16.24 -2.34
C GLY A 90 4.21 -15.79 -3.70
N ASP A 91 3.35 -16.60 -4.31
CA ASP A 91 2.75 -16.37 -5.63
C ASP A 91 1.41 -15.61 -5.58
N ALA A 92 1.12 -14.92 -4.49
CA ALA A 92 -0.09 -14.11 -4.39
C ALA A 92 -0.18 -13.09 -5.53
N VAL A 93 -1.39 -12.84 -6.00
CA VAL A 93 -1.65 -11.73 -6.91
C VAL A 93 -1.53 -10.43 -6.13
N TRP A 94 -0.64 -9.54 -6.55
CA TRP A 94 -0.58 -8.19 -6.03
C TRP A 94 -1.61 -7.31 -6.73
N ILE A 95 -2.42 -6.61 -5.96
CA ILE A 95 -3.40 -5.65 -6.45
C ILE A 95 -2.83 -4.25 -6.23
N LEU A 96 -2.64 -3.52 -7.32
CA LEU A 96 -2.13 -2.14 -7.35
C LEU A 96 -3.09 -1.25 -8.14
N HIS A 97 -2.97 0.06 -7.96
CA HIS A 97 -3.63 1.05 -8.79
C HIS A 97 -2.59 1.91 -9.48
N ASP A 98 -2.52 1.88 -10.82
CA ASP A 98 -1.45 2.50 -11.61
C ASP A 98 -0.06 1.94 -11.22
N SER A 99 0.08 0.64 -11.37
CA SER A 99 1.23 -0.14 -10.91
C SER A 99 2.58 0.37 -11.43
N LEU A 100 2.61 1.04 -12.59
CA LEU A 100 3.84 1.60 -13.15
C LEU A 100 4.47 2.69 -12.28
N GLN A 101 3.70 3.31 -11.40
CA GLN A 101 4.22 4.30 -10.46
C GLN A 101 4.97 3.64 -9.29
N ASP A 102 4.51 2.50 -8.79
CA ASP A 102 5.02 1.90 -7.55
C ASP A 102 6.03 0.78 -7.79
N LEU A 103 5.91 0.05 -8.90
CA LEU A 103 6.80 -1.07 -9.21
C LEU A 103 8.30 -0.72 -9.17
N PRO A 104 8.77 0.45 -9.66
CA PRO A 104 10.18 0.80 -9.55
C PRO A 104 10.66 0.90 -8.11
N GLY A 105 9.87 1.50 -7.22
CA GLY A 105 10.20 1.61 -5.79
C GLY A 105 10.22 0.25 -5.10
N PHE A 106 9.24 -0.61 -5.36
CA PHE A 106 9.25 -1.99 -4.86
C PHE A 106 10.48 -2.77 -5.34
N ALA A 107 10.87 -2.61 -6.61
CA ALA A 107 12.06 -3.27 -7.16
C ALA A 107 13.36 -2.78 -6.48
N GLU A 108 13.47 -1.48 -6.18
CA GLU A 108 14.61 -0.92 -5.43
C GLU A 108 14.72 -1.51 -4.01
N LEU A 109 13.59 -1.85 -3.39
CA LEU A 109 13.56 -2.54 -2.10
C LEU A 109 13.86 -4.05 -2.22
N GLY A 110 13.87 -4.61 -3.42
CA GLY A 110 14.03 -6.05 -3.65
C GLY A 110 12.72 -6.84 -3.55
N MET A 111 11.59 -6.16 -3.66
CA MET A 111 10.29 -6.81 -3.76
C MET A 111 9.96 -7.11 -5.23
N GLU A 112 9.56 -8.35 -5.51
CA GLU A 112 9.31 -8.81 -6.87
C GLU A 112 7.93 -9.48 -6.98
N PRO A 113 6.86 -8.71 -7.29
CA PRO A 113 5.54 -9.27 -7.53
C PRO A 113 5.58 -10.28 -8.70
N GLN A 114 5.16 -11.52 -8.44
CA GLN A 114 5.12 -12.56 -9.47
C GLN A 114 3.86 -12.45 -10.35
N ARG A 115 2.79 -11.91 -9.80
CA ARG A 115 1.50 -11.77 -10.45
C ARG A 115 0.89 -10.43 -10.06
N LEU A 116 0.38 -9.68 -11.04
CA LEU A 116 -0.20 -8.35 -10.84
C LEU A 116 -1.64 -8.30 -11.33
N PHE A 117 -2.45 -7.54 -10.62
CA PHE A 117 -3.74 -7.05 -11.06
C PHE A 117 -3.77 -5.53 -10.85
N ASP A 118 -3.79 -4.76 -11.95
CA ASP A 118 -3.84 -3.31 -11.91
C ASP A 118 -5.28 -2.84 -12.06
N THR A 119 -5.81 -2.20 -11.02
CA THR A 119 -7.20 -1.72 -10.99
C THR A 119 -7.43 -0.51 -11.91
N GLU A 120 -6.42 0.29 -12.23
CA GLU A 120 -6.54 1.35 -13.21
C GLU A 120 -6.68 0.78 -14.63
N ILE A 121 -5.82 -0.17 -14.99
CA ILE A 121 -5.91 -0.85 -16.30
C ILE A 121 -7.26 -1.56 -16.43
N ALA A 122 -7.71 -2.25 -15.38
CA ALA A 122 -9.01 -2.91 -15.37
C ALA A 122 -10.15 -1.91 -15.60
N ALA A 123 -10.13 -0.75 -14.94
CA ALA A 123 -11.13 0.29 -15.10
C ALA A 123 -11.14 0.86 -16.55
N ARG A 124 -9.96 1.05 -17.13
CA ARG A 124 -9.84 1.49 -18.55
C ARG A 124 -10.41 0.45 -19.50
N LEU A 125 -10.12 -0.83 -19.30
CA LEU A 125 -10.64 -1.93 -20.12
C LEU A 125 -12.18 -2.04 -20.02
N LEU A 126 -12.75 -1.71 -18.88
CA LEU A 126 -14.20 -1.62 -18.68
C LEU A 126 -14.83 -0.36 -19.28
N GLY A 127 -14.04 0.54 -19.85
CA GLY A 127 -14.52 1.76 -20.51
C GLY A 127 -14.92 2.88 -19.53
N LEU A 128 -14.43 2.88 -18.29
CA LEU A 128 -14.69 3.95 -17.35
C LEU A 128 -14.03 5.24 -17.86
N LYS A 129 -14.79 6.35 -17.84
CA LYS A 129 -14.27 7.67 -18.26
C LYS A 129 -13.34 8.29 -17.19
N ARG A 130 -13.55 7.93 -15.94
CA ARG A 130 -12.73 8.34 -14.79
C ARG A 130 -12.18 7.08 -14.14
N PHE A 131 -10.87 6.94 -14.12
CA PHE A 131 -10.18 5.70 -13.73
C PHE A 131 -9.12 5.89 -12.63
N GLY A 132 -8.99 7.09 -12.05
CA GLY A 132 -8.20 7.29 -10.84
C GLY A 132 -8.80 6.56 -9.63
N LEU A 133 -7.98 6.23 -8.64
CA LEU A 133 -8.38 5.38 -7.50
C LEU A 133 -9.68 5.84 -6.83
N ALA A 134 -9.80 7.14 -6.53
CA ALA A 134 -11.01 7.69 -5.91
C ALA A 134 -12.26 7.47 -6.78
N ALA A 135 -12.14 7.66 -8.10
CA ALA A 135 -13.27 7.49 -9.02
C ALA A 135 -13.67 6.02 -9.17
N VAL A 136 -12.69 5.11 -9.19
CA VAL A 136 -12.93 3.65 -9.26
C VAL A 136 -13.57 3.16 -7.96
N THR A 137 -13.09 3.64 -6.82
CA THR A 137 -13.66 3.33 -5.50
C THR A 137 -15.10 3.83 -5.39
N GLU A 138 -15.37 5.05 -5.82
CA GLU A 138 -16.72 5.61 -5.85
C GLU A 138 -17.65 4.78 -6.75
N HIS A 139 -17.19 4.45 -7.96
CA HIS A 139 -17.99 3.73 -8.95
C HIS A 139 -18.40 2.32 -8.49
N PHE A 140 -17.45 1.56 -7.93
CA PHE A 140 -17.71 0.16 -7.57
C PHE A 140 -18.16 -0.04 -6.13
N LEU A 141 -17.75 0.83 -5.21
CA LEU A 141 -17.99 0.65 -3.78
C LEU A 141 -18.93 1.69 -3.17
N GLY A 142 -19.25 2.77 -3.89
CA GLY A 142 -20.03 3.88 -3.35
C GLY A 142 -19.32 4.61 -2.20
N LEU A 143 -17.99 4.60 -2.20
CA LEU A 143 -17.15 5.20 -1.16
C LEU A 143 -16.36 6.37 -1.72
N THR A 144 -16.29 7.47 -0.99
CA THR A 144 -15.41 8.61 -1.29
C THR A 144 -14.17 8.55 -0.42
N LEU A 145 -13.00 8.69 -1.02
CA LEU A 145 -11.70 8.72 -0.33
C LEU A 145 -11.35 10.15 0.08
N ALA A 146 -10.80 10.34 1.28
CA ALA A 146 -10.15 11.57 1.69
C ALA A 146 -8.83 11.77 0.90
N LYS A 147 -8.49 13.03 0.57
CA LYS A 147 -7.29 13.37 -0.24
C LYS A 147 -6.33 14.30 0.51
N GLU A 148 -6.22 14.15 1.80
CA GLU A 148 -5.57 15.17 2.64
C GLU A 148 -4.05 15.19 2.55
N HIS A 149 -3.40 14.06 2.23
CA HIS A 149 -1.95 13.90 2.32
C HIS A 149 -1.24 13.46 1.03
N SER A 150 -1.91 13.54 -0.12
CA SER A 150 -1.36 13.07 -1.40
C SER A 150 -0.05 13.76 -1.84
N ALA A 151 0.24 14.95 -1.32
CA ALA A 151 1.47 15.71 -1.59
C ALA A 151 2.33 15.92 -0.33
N ALA A 152 2.17 15.09 0.70
CA ALA A 152 2.92 15.20 1.93
C ALA A 152 4.39 14.75 1.76
N ASP A 153 5.27 15.24 2.62
CA ASP A 153 6.65 14.75 2.72
C ASP A 153 6.70 13.46 3.55
N TRP A 154 6.48 12.32 2.90
CA TRP A 154 6.46 11.03 3.56
C TRP A 154 7.80 10.60 4.20
N SER A 155 8.86 11.37 3.98
CA SER A 155 10.14 11.15 4.69
C SER A 155 10.15 11.71 6.12
N TYR A 156 9.10 12.45 6.53
CA TYR A 156 9.01 13.02 7.87
C TYR A 156 8.92 11.93 8.95
N ARG A 157 9.70 12.08 10.03
CA ARG A 157 9.71 11.11 11.15
C ARG A 157 9.68 11.83 12.51
N PRO A 158 8.94 11.31 13.49
CA PRO A 158 8.02 10.17 13.40
C PRO A 158 6.84 10.48 12.50
N LEU A 159 6.31 9.47 11.80
CA LEU A 159 5.17 9.65 10.90
C LEU A 159 3.95 10.14 11.70
N PRO A 160 3.34 11.29 11.34
CA PRO A 160 2.16 11.80 12.02
C PRO A 160 1.02 10.79 12.06
N ARG A 161 0.29 10.77 13.16
CA ARG A 161 -0.75 9.75 13.36
C ARG A 161 -1.87 9.84 12.33
N ASP A 162 -2.26 11.04 11.96
CA ASP A 162 -3.29 11.33 10.97
C ASP A 162 -2.88 10.94 9.54
N TRP A 163 -1.57 10.95 9.21
CA TRP A 163 -1.10 10.51 7.90
C TRP A 163 -1.24 9.00 7.68
N ARG A 164 -1.28 8.22 8.75
CA ARG A 164 -1.48 6.77 8.67
C ARG A 164 -2.89 6.36 8.20
N ASN A 165 -3.83 7.30 8.20
CA ASN A 165 -5.19 7.07 7.69
C ASN A 165 -5.30 7.27 6.18
N TYR A 166 -4.28 7.87 5.58
CA TYR A 166 -4.24 8.11 4.14
C TYR A 166 -4.00 6.82 3.38
#